data_7718b2149026b362bf5a55d3734d5e54
#
_entry.id   7718b2149026b362bf5a55d3734d5e54
#
_cell.length_a   1.000
_cell.length_b   1.000
_cell.length_c   1.000
_cell.angle_alpha   90.00
_cell.angle_beta   90.00
_cell.angle_gamma   90.00
#
_symmetry.space_group_name_H-M   'P 1'
#
loop_
_entity.id
_entity.type
_entity.pdbx_description
1 polymer ?
#
loop_
_entity_poly.entity_id
_entity_poly.type
_entity_poly.pdbx_seq_one_letter_code
_entity_poly.pdbx_strand_id
1 'polypeptide(L)' 'MVHMDQQDIIAEIEGRAAKLKLSINEVCQEAGVHPTTFSRWKKSEKNPQPIGATLRSLSAITEVLDRREGDREAA' A
#
# COMPACT_ATOMS: atom_id res chain seq x y z
N MET A 1 21.02 -11.21 0.61
CA MET A 1 20.20 -10.18 -0.06
C MET A 1 18.73 -10.50 0.15
N VAL A 2 17.99 -9.53 0.66
CA VAL A 2 16.56 -9.73 0.91
C VAL A 2 15.79 -9.34 -0.34
N HIS A 3 15.01 -10.27 -0.87
CA HIS A 3 14.11 -9.98 -1.97
C HIS A 3 12.74 -9.66 -1.39
N MET A 4 12.26 -8.45 -1.65
CA MET A 4 10.89 -8.10 -1.34
C MET A 4 10.02 -8.42 -2.53
N ASP A 5 9.15 -9.42 -2.38
CA ASP A 5 8.17 -9.67 -3.42
C ASP A 5 6.96 -8.76 -3.21
N GLN A 6 5.99 -8.84 -4.11
CA GLN A 6 4.82 -7.98 -4.05
C GLN A 6 4.06 -8.12 -2.74
N GLN A 7 3.97 -9.33 -2.20
CA GLN A 7 3.24 -9.56 -0.95
C GLN A 7 3.93 -8.91 0.24
N ASP A 8 5.26 -8.89 0.24
CA ASP A 8 6.05 -8.21 1.28
C ASP A 8 5.81 -6.70 1.23
N ILE A 9 5.77 -6.13 0.03
CA ILE A 9 5.52 -4.70 -0.17
C ILE A 9 4.13 -4.35 0.32
N ILE A 10 3.14 -5.18 0.01
CA ILE A 10 1.76 -4.96 0.45
C ILE A 10 1.67 -5.00 1.97
N ALA A 11 2.33 -5.97 2.60
CA ALA A 11 2.34 -6.08 4.06
C ALA A 11 2.98 -4.85 4.70
N GLU A 12 4.05 -4.33 4.11
CA GLU A 12 4.69 -3.11 4.58
C GLU A 12 3.76 -1.91 4.49
N ILE A 13 3.07 -1.77 3.36
CA ILE A 13 2.09 -0.70 3.16
C ILE A 13 1.00 -0.77 4.22
N GLU A 14 0.46 -1.97 4.44
CA GLU A 14 -0.59 -2.17 5.43
C GLU A 14 -0.10 -1.82 6.84
N GLY A 15 1.12 -2.23 7.18
CA GLY A 15 1.72 -1.93 8.48
C GLY A 15 1.94 -0.45 8.69
N ARG A 16 2.45 0.25 7.68
CA ARG A 16 2.66 1.70 7.75
C ARG A 16 1.34 2.45 7.90
N ALA A 17 0.33 2.06 7.12
CA ALA A 17 -0.99 2.67 7.22
C ALA A 17 -1.58 2.46 8.62
N ALA A 18 -1.44 1.27 9.17
CA ALA A 18 -1.95 0.98 10.51
C ALA A 18 -1.28 1.84 11.58
N LYS A 19 0.02 2.07 11.47
CA LYS A 19 0.75 2.94 12.40
C LYS A 19 0.25 4.38 12.35
N LEU A 20 -0.20 4.81 11.18
CA LEU A 20 -0.75 6.14 10.97
C LEU A 20 -2.25 6.21 11.27
N LYS A 21 -2.85 5.09 11.64
CA LYS A 21 -4.29 4.97 11.89
C LYS A 21 -5.12 5.31 10.66
N LEU A 22 -4.58 4.98 9.49
CA LEU A 22 -5.27 5.17 8.21
C LEU A 22 -5.75 3.82 7.70
N SER A 23 -6.93 3.82 7.07
CA SER A 23 -7.39 2.62 6.38
C SER A 23 -6.70 2.53 5.02
N ILE A 24 -6.64 1.32 4.47
CA ILE A 24 -6.11 1.14 3.12
C ILE A 24 -6.95 1.90 2.10
N ASN A 25 -8.28 1.98 2.29
CA ASN A 25 -9.14 2.76 1.41
C ASN A 25 -8.73 4.23 1.38
N GLU A 26 -8.46 4.82 2.54
CA GLU A 26 -8.02 6.21 2.63
C GLU A 26 -6.70 6.44 1.90
N VAL A 27 -5.74 5.56 2.11
CA VAL A 27 -4.44 5.65 1.46
C VAL A 27 -4.58 5.53 -0.05
N CYS A 28 -5.36 4.55 -0.51
CA CYS A 28 -5.58 4.34 -1.94
C CYS A 28 -6.28 5.54 -2.59
N GLN A 29 -7.30 6.07 -1.95
CA GLN A 29 -8.02 7.23 -2.48
C GLN A 29 -7.09 8.43 -2.62
N GLU A 30 -6.27 8.69 -1.62
CA GLU A 30 -5.32 9.80 -1.66
C GLU A 30 -4.26 9.60 -2.74
N ALA A 31 -3.86 8.35 -2.97
CA ALA A 31 -2.87 8.02 -4.00
C ALA A 31 -3.46 7.96 -5.41
N GLY A 32 -4.77 8.02 -5.53
CA GLY A 32 -5.43 7.88 -6.83
C GLY A 32 -5.50 6.45 -7.33
N VAL A 33 -5.43 5.48 -6.41
CA VAL A 33 -5.52 4.06 -6.72
C VAL A 33 -6.84 3.53 -6.18
N HIS A 34 -7.60 2.86 -7.02
CA HIS A 34 -8.87 2.31 -6.59
C HIS A 34 -8.64 1.19 -5.55
N PRO A 35 -9.37 1.19 -4.43
CA PRO A 35 -9.18 0.14 -3.41
C PRO A 35 -9.33 -1.28 -3.93
N THR A 36 -10.21 -1.50 -4.90
CA THR A 36 -10.38 -2.81 -5.54
C THR A 36 -9.10 -3.25 -6.23
N THR A 37 -8.38 -2.30 -6.85
CA THR A 37 -7.12 -2.59 -7.52
C THR A 37 -6.09 -3.08 -6.49
N PHE A 38 -6.03 -2.42 -5.34
CA PHE A 38 -5.12 -2.84 -4.26
C PHE A 38 -5.46 -4.27 -3.80
N SER A 39 -6.75 -4.57 -3.62
CA SER A 39 -7.19 -5.91 -3.22
C SER A 39 -6.76 -6.99 -4.20
N ARG A 40 -6.72 -6.67 -5.49
CA ARG A 40 -6.31 -7.62 -6.53
C ARG A 40 -4.81 -7.93 -6.50
N TRP A 41 -4.02 -7.08 -5.88
CA TRP A 41 -2.59 -7.32 -5.73
C TRP A 41 -2.29 -8.30 -4.57
N LYS A 42 -3.21 -8.42 -3.64
CA LYS A 42 -3.01 -9.22 -2.43
C LYS A 42 -3.42 -10.67 -2.68
N LYS A 43 -2.51 -11.58 -2.38
CA LYS A 43 -2.80 -13.02 -2.51
C LYS A 43 -3.68 -13.48 -1.36
N SER A 44 -4.74 -14.23 -1.69
CA SER A 44 -5.67 -14.76 -0.70
C SER A 44 -6.33 -16.01 -1.28
N GLU A 45 -7.13 -16.69 -0.47
CA GLU A 45 -7.88 -17.85 -0.94
C GLU A 45 -8.79 -17.51 -2.11
N LYS A 46 -9.36 -16.30 -2.09
CA LYS A 46 -10.24 -15.84 -3.17
C LYS A 46 -9.46 -15.31 -4.35
N ASN A 47 -8.17 -15.02 -4.17
CA ASN A 47 -7.32 -14.45 -5.21
C ASN A 47 -5.96 -15.14 -5.19
N PRO A 48 -5.89 -16.41 -5.61
CA PRO A 48 -4.64 -17.17 -5.54
C PRO A 48 -3.58 -16.72 -6.53
N GLN A 49 -3.97 -15.98 -7.56
CA GLN A 49 -3.05 -15.45 -8.57
C GLN A 49 -3.25 -13.95 -8.70
N PRO A 50 -2.68 -13.18 -7.77
CA PRO A 50 -2.85 -11.73 -7.79
C PRO A 50 -2.20 -11.11 -9.03
N ILE A 51 -2.78 -10.01 -9.49
CA ILE A 51 -2.19 -9.24 -10.59
C ILE A 51 -0.97 -8.49 -10.08
N GLY A 52 -0.07 -8.15 -11.00
CA GLY A 52 1.13 -7.38 -10.64
C GLY A 52 0.80 -5.91 -10.43
N ALA A 53 1.28 -5.36 -9.32
CA ALA A 53 1.18 -3.93 -9.06
C ALA A 53 2.19 -3.19 -9.93
N THR A 54 1.80 -2.04 -10.46
CA THR A 54 2.73 -1.23 -11.24
C THR A 54 3.60 -0.41 -10.30
N LEU A 55 4.82 -0.12 -10.73
CA LEU A 55 5.73 0.73 -9.97
C LEU A 55 5.10 2.10 -9.71
N ARG A 56 4.39 2.61 -10.71
CA ARG A 56 3.73 3.91 -10.60
C ARG A 56 2.69 3.93 -9.46
N SER A 57 1.88 2.90 -9.38
CA SER A 57 0.87 2.78 -8.32
C SER A 57 1.50 2.62 -6.96
N LEU A 58 2.53 1.77 -6.86
CA LEU A 58 3.24 1.56 -5.60
C LEU A 58 3.95 2.84 -5.14
N SER A 59 4.54 3.58 -6.08
CA SER A 59 5.20 4.85 -5.77
C SER A 59 4.21 5.89 -5.26
N ALA A 60 3.02 5.96 -5.86
CA ALA A 60 1.98 6.88 -5.43
C ALA A 60 1.53 6.59 -4.00
N ILE A 61 1.34 5.32 -3.68
CA ILE A 61 0.95 4.90 -2.33
C ILE A 61 2.06 5.21 -1.33
N THR A 62 3.30 4.88 -1.67
CA THR A 62 4.45 5.14 -0.81
C THR A 62 4.60 6.63 -0.53
N GLU A 63 4.39 7.46 -1.55
CA GLU A 63 4.46 8.91 -1.41
C GLU A 63 3.40 9.43 -0.43
N VAL A 64 2.18 8.89 -0.47
CA VAL A 64 1.14 9.24 0.49
C VAL A 64 1.57 8.90 1.90
N LEU A 65 2.11 7.69 2.09
CA LEU A 65 2.56 7.24 3.40
C LEU A 65 3.71 8.10 3.93
N ASP A 66 4.68 8.42 3.07
CA ASP A 66 5.81 9.27 3.44
C ASP A 66 5.34 10.64 3.89
N ARG A 67 4.41 11.22 3.16
CA ARG A 67 3.85 12.54 3.47
C ARG A 67 3.11 12.52 4.81
N ARG A 68 2.30 11.50 5.05
CA ARG A 68 1.55 11.36 6.29
C ARG A 68 2.47 11.11 7.49
N GLU A 69 3.52 10.35 7.29
CA GLU A 69 4.52 10.11 8.34
C GLU A 69 5.23 11.41 8.69
N GLY A 70 5.58 12.20 7.69
CA GLY A 70 6.19 13.51 7.90
C GLY A 70 5.28 14.47 8.65
N ASP A 71 4.00 14.52 8.29
CA ASP A 71 3.02 15.36 8.98
C ASP A 71 2.89 14.96 10.45
N ARG A 72 2.90 13.67 10.74
CA ARG A 72 2.79 13.17 12.08
C ARG A 72 4.01 13.54 12.92
N GLU A 73 5.19 13.47 12.32
CA GLU A 73 6.44 13.84 13.01
C GLU A 73 6.55 15.33 13.26
N ALA A 74 5.98 16.13 12.36
CA ALA A 74 6.00 17.58 12.47
C ALA A 74 5.02 18.14 13.50
N ALA A 75 4.05 17.36 13.91
CA ALA A 75 3.00 17.79 14.83
C ALA A 75 3.49 17.93 16.27
#